data_c1e196333df47250fce40f0496f4f896
#
_entry.id   c1e196333df47250fce40f0496f4f896
#
_cell.length_a   1.000
_cell.length_b   1.000
_cell.length_c   1.000
_cell.angle_alpha   90.00
_cell.angle_beta   90.00
_cell.angle_gamma   90.00
#
_symmetry.space_group_name_H-M   'P 1'
#
loop_
_entity.id
_entity.type
_entity.pdbx_description
1 polymer ?
#
loop_
_entity_poly.entity_id
_entity_poly.type
_entity_poly.pdbx_seq_one_letter_code
_entity_poly.pdbx_strand_id
1 'polypeptide(L)'
;MPHTTAFARNQWYVAAYSHEVGRDLLGRTVLGEPLVFYRTEDEGTPVALADRCVHRRYPLSESGLDGDRIVCGYHGFTYDTTGACVYVPGQKRIPRTARVASYPVVEQDALIWVWIGDPALADADTIPRARHLDSPGWVTVKGMEPIDADYGLLVDNLLDLSHETYLHGGYIGTPEVAETPINTEVDEGAGIVRVSRHMDDAECPPFYARSTGIEGRITRWQDIEYHAPCLYLLHSRIAPVGVLPEADGSDPNGFHTEITYAITPSADGKVYDFWMVSRDWATDDDEVTEFLRGNNHTVVMQDVDALNLLQRTLGSERSGYQELSINIDTGGLAARRILARLVEEGEKPVEKVL
;
A
#
# COMPACT_ATOMS: atom_id res chain seq x y z
N MET A 1 12.14 -19.25 -1.41
CA MET A 1 13.00 -18.43 -2.28
C MET A 1 13.54 -17.30 -1.39
N PRO A 2 14.79 -16.84 -1.53
CA PRO A 2 15.25 -15.71 -0.76
C PRO A 2 14.37 -14.50 -1.05
N HIS A 3 14.06 -13.72 -0.04
CA HIS A 3 13.41 -12.42 -0.21
C HIS A 3 14.33 -11.57 -1.12
N THR A 4 13.79 -11.08 -2.22
CA THR A 4 14.60 -10.40 -3.22
C THR A 4 14.73 -8.93 -2.81
N THR A 5 15.95 -8.46 -2.69
CA THR A 5 16.26 -7.02 -2.50
C THR A 5 15.99 -6.17 -3.75
N ALA A 6 15.57 -6.78 -4.86
CA ALA A 6 15.22 -6.10 -6.10
C ALA A 6 13.74 -5.74 -6.14
N PHE A 7 13.44 -4.53 -6.57
CA PHE A 7 12.08 -4.02 -6.67
C PHE A 7 11.55 -4.06 -8.09
N ALA A 8 10.27 -4.38 -8.26
CA ALA A 8 9.62 -4.33 -9.55
C ALA A 8 9.54 -2.89 -10.07
N ARG A 9 10.27 -2.59 -11.16
CA ARG A 9 10.24 -1.28 -11.83
C ARG A 9 9.20 -1.30 -12.96
N ASN A 10 8.91 -0.14 -13.53
CA ASN A 10 7.84 0.05 -14.50
C ASN A 10 6.49 -0.35 -13.90
N GLN A 11 6.24 0.13 -12.68
CA GLN A 11 5.02 -0.12 -11.92
C GLN A 11 4.58 1.14 -11.18
N TRP A 12 3.30 1.21 -10.86
CA TRP A 12 2.71 2.22 -9.98
C TRP A 12 2.84 1.80 -8.52
N TYR A 13 3.18 2.76 -7.66
CA TYR A 13 3.24 2.60 -6.21
C TYR A 13 2.54 3.76 -5.51
N VAL A 14 1.89 3.51 -4.38
CA VAL A 14 1.33 4.56 -3.55
C VAL A 14 2.45 5.28 -2.80
N ALA A 15 2.55 6.59 -2.97
CA ALA A 15 3.57 7.40 -2.29
C ALA A 15 3.02 8.13 -1.06
N ALA A 16 1.74 8.47 -1.08
CA ALA A 16 1.11 9.25 -0.01
C ALA A 16 -0.42 9.14 -0.08
N TYR A 17 -1.10 9.52 0.98
CA TYR A 17 -2.51 9.91 0.88
C TYR A 17 -2.64 11.27 0.17
N SER A 18 -3.74 11.49 -0.55
CA SER A 18 -4.00 12.75 -1.25
C SER A 18 -3.89 13.98 -0.36
N HIS A 19 -4.34 13.88 0.89
CA HIS A 19 -4.33 14.98 1.84
C HIS A 19 -2.93 15.32 2.40
N GLU A 20 -1.95 14.43 2.29
CA GLU A 20 -0.56 14.67 2.72
C GLU A 20 0.20 15.55 1.72
N VAL A 21 -0.20 15.51 0.44
CA VAL A 21 0.45 16.29 -0.61
C VAL A 21 -0.26 17.62 -0.77
N GLY A 22 0.35 18.68 -0.30
CA GLY A 22 -0.14 20.05 -0.33
C GLY A 22 0.86 21.00 -1.01
N ARG A 23 0.93 22.22 -0.48
CA ARG A 23 1.94 23.22 -0.88
C ARG A 23 3.24 23.10 -0.09
N ASP A 24 3.25 22.35 0.99
CA ASP A 24 4.48 21.98 1.68
C ASP A 24 5.17 20.84 0.91
N LEU A 25 6.50 20.89 0.84
CA LEU A 25 7.29 19.90 0.12
C LEU A 25 7.36 18.60 0.95
N LEU A 26 6.71 17.54 0.46
CA LEU A 26 6.71 16.22 1.09
C LEU A 26 7.82 15.35 0.53
N GLY A 27 8.82 14.99 1.33
CA GLY A 27 9.84 13.99 1.00
C GLY A 27 9.33 12.57 1.24
N ARG A 28 9.54 11.66 0.26
CA ARG A 28 9.31 10.20 0.41
C ARG A 28 10.40 9.44 -0.35
N THR A 29 10.79 8.29 0.18
CA THR A 29 11.66 7.37 -0.58
C THR A 29 10.80 6.23 -1.11
N VAL A 30 10.82 5.98 -2.41
CA VAL A 30 10.10 4.87 -3.05
C VAL A 30 11.11 4.05 -3.85
N LEU A 31 11.19 2.75 -3.60
CA LEU A 31 12.15 1.84 -4.25
C LEU A 31 13.61 2.33 -4.16
N GLY A 32 14.00 2.93 -3.02
CA GLY A 32 15.33 3.51 -2.82
C GLY A 32 15.56 4.86 -3.50
N GLU A 33 14.58 5.39 -4.22
CA GLU A 33 14.65 6.69 -4.87
C GLU A 33 14.01 7.77 -3.98
N PRO A 34 14.75 8.78 -3.51
CA PRO A 34 14.17 9.89 -2.77
C PRO A 34 13.43 10.82 -3.75
N LEU A 35 12.19 11.08 -3.44
CA LEU A 35 11.25 11.90 -4.20
C LEU A 35 10.71 13.04 -3.35
N VAL A 36 10.42 14.16 -3.98
CA VAL A 36 9.70 15.29 -3.38
C VAL A 36 8.38 15.49 -4.09
N PHE A 37 7.31 15.60 -3.31
CA PHE A 37 5.95 15.79 -3.79
C PHE A 37 5.41 17.15 -3.35
N TYR A 38 4.60 17.77 -4.21
CA TYR A 38 3.85 18.98 -3.90
C TYR A 38 2.70 19.16 -4.91
N ARG A 39 1.80 20.13 -4.69
CA ARG A 39 0.75 20.47 -5.65
C ARG A 39 1.03 21.81 -6.31
N THR A 40 0.60 21.96 -7.58
CA THR A 40 0.58 23.24 -8.26
C THR A 40 -0.44 24.18 -7.62
N GLU A 41 -0.22 25.50 -7.78
CA GLU A 41 -1.04 26.53 -7.16
C GLU A 41 -2.42 26.63 -7.81
N ASP A 42 -2.46 26.65 -9.14
CA ASP A 42 -3.70 26.91 -9.89
C ASP A 42 -4.64 25.69 -9.95
N GLU A 43 -4.11 24.52 -10.29
CA GLU A 43 -4.93 23.32 -10.54
C GLU A 43 -4.88 22.31 -9.40
N GLY A 44 -3.99 22.49 -8.42
CA GLY A 44 -3.77 21.51 -7.38
C GLY A 44 -3.21 20.19 -7.89
N THR A 45 -2.62 20.18 -9.10
CA THR A 45 -2.07 18.97 -9.72
C THR A 45 -0.86 18.48 -8.94
N PRO A 46 -0.80 17.18 -8.57
CA PRO A 46 0.35 16.63 -7.88
C PRO A 46 1.57 16.56 -8.80
N VAL A 47 2.73 16.89 -8.26
CA VAL A 47 4.04 16.85 -8.93
C VAL A 47 4.99 15.99 -8.12
N ALA A 48 5.79 15.15 -8.79
CA ALA A 48 6.89 14.41 -8.18
C ALA A 48 8.20 14.65 -8.91
N LEU A 49 9.23 15.06 -8.17
CA LEU A 49 10.58 15.25 -8.68
C LEU A 49 11.58 14.43 -7.84
N ALA A 50 12.75 14.13 -8.42
CA ALA A 50 13.84 13.57 -7.65
C ALA A 50 14.27 14.54 -6.55
N ASP A 51 14.31 14.07 -5.31
CA ASP A 51 14.62 14.87 -4.12
C ASP A 51 16.13 15.07 -3.95
N ARG A 52 16.78 15.54 -5.03
CA ARG A 52 18.25 15.81 -5.04
C ARG A 52 18.60 16.93 -6.02
N CYS A 53 18.98 18.09 -5.50
CA CYS A 53 19.49 19.17 -6.31
C CYS A 53 20.69 18.71 -7.16
N VAL A 54 20.72 19.02 -8.46
CA VAL A 54 21.82 18.62 -9.38
C VAL A 54 23.17 19.22 -9.01
N HIS A 55 23.19 20.34 -8.27
CA HIS A 55 24.43 21.03 -7.90
C HIS A 55 25.22 20.25 -6.84
N ARG A 56 24.63 20.02 -5.65
CA ARG A 56 25.32 19.40 -4.49
C ARG A 56 24.45 18.37 -3.77
N ARG A 57 23.43 17.83 -4.44
CA ARG A 57 22.52 16.80 -3.93
C ARG A 57 21.76 17.18 -2.65
N TYR A 58 21.60 18.49 -2.39
CA TYR A 58 20.79 18.97 -1.28
C TYR A 58 19.34 18.51 -1.49
N PRO A 59 18.66 17.98 -0.46
CA PRO A 59 17.27 17.54 -0.59
C PRO A 59 16.36 18.70 -0.99
N LEU A 60 15.56 18.50 -2.03
CA LEU A 60 14.61 19.52 -2.47
C LEU A 60 13.39 19.59 -1.55
N SER A 61 13.09 18.51 -0.85
CA SER A 61 12.07 18.47 0.22
C SER A 61 12.39 19.40 1.39
N GLU A 62 13.68 19.70 1.64
CA GLU A 62 14.15 20.66 2.66
C GLU A 62 14.27 22.10 2.09
N SER A 63 13.57 22.39 1.01
CA SER A 63 13.64 23.63 0.26
C SER A 63 12.31 24.39 0.34
N GLY A 64 12.10 25.38 -0.52
CA GLY A 64 10.85 26.16 -0.55
C GLY A 64 10.26 26.28 -1.94
N LEU A 65 8.98 26.63 -2.03
CA LEU A 65 8.29 26.96 -3.26
C LEU A 65 8.27 28.46 -3.52
N ASP A 66 8.49 28.85 -4.80
CA ASP A 66 8.18 30.17 -5.34
C ASP A 66 7.23 29.98 -6.53
N GLY A 67 5.93 30.23 -6.30
CA GLY A 67 4.86 29.73 -7.16
C GLY A 67 4.97 28.19 -7.24
N ASP A 68 5.01 27.65 -8.44
CA ASP A 68 5.14 26.19 -8.66
C ASP A 68 6.59 25.71 -8.84
N ARG A 69 7.56 26.53 -8.45
CA ARG A 69 8.99 26.23 -8.62
C ARG A 69 9.62 25.90 -7.28
N ILE A 70 10.41 24.83 -7.22
CA ILE A 70 11.24 24.54 -6.05
C ILE A 70 12.51 25.39 -6.10
N VAL A 71 12.73 26.21 -5.07
CA VAL A 71 13.97 26.98 -4.89
C VAL A 71 14.85 26.25 -3.89
N CYS A 72 15.93 25.64 -4.38
CA CYS A 72 16.85 24.87 -3.54
C CYS A 72 17.39 25.72 -2.40
N GLY A 73 17.18 25.29 -1.16
CA GLY A 73 17.54 26.01 0.07
C GLY A 73 19.03 26.21 0.28
N TYR A 74 19.89 25.52 -0.53
CA TYR A 74 21.32 25.62 -0.36
C TYR A 74 21.96 26.75 -1.20
N HIS A 75 21.68 26.80 -2.52
CA HIS A 75 22.27 27.80 -3.41
C HIS A 75 21.26 28.45 -4.38
N GLY A 76 19.97 28.33 -4.14
CA GLY A 76 18.94 29.00 -4.93
C GLY A 76 18.74 28.49 -6.36
N PHE A 77 19.23 27.28 -6.70
CA PHE A 77 18.87 26.66 -7.97
C PHE A 77 17.37 26.43 -7.98
N THR A 78 16.69 26.88 -9.04
CA THR A 78 15.24 26.86 -9.12
C THR A 78 14.79 25.90 -10.20
N TYR A 79 13.87 25.00 -9.86
CA TYR A 79 13.35 23.95 -10.73
C TYR A 79 11.86 24.15 -10.99
N ASP A 80 11.45 24.00 -12.23
CA ASP A 80 10.03 23.97 -12.60
C ASP A 80 9.40 22.58 -12.36
N THR A 81 8.09 22.45 -12.60
CA THR A 81 7.33 21.19 -12.43
C THR A 81 7.82 20.04 -13.29
N THR A 82 8.58 20.31 -14.36
CA THR A 82 9.19 19.29 -15.23
C THR A 82 10.57 18.85 -14.74
N GLY A 83 11.05 19.44 -13.64
CA GLY A 83 12.41 19.23 -13.12
C GLY A 83 13.51 19.99 -13.83
N ALA A 84 13.19 20.83 -14.82
CA ALA A 84 14.18 21.65 -15.48
C ALA A 84 14.65 22.78 -14.57
N CYS A 85 15.98 22.99 -14.48
CA CYS A 85 16.52 24.14 -13.78
C CYS A 85 16.30 25.41 -14.61
N VAL A 86 15.50 26.33 -14.11
CA VAL A 86 15.09 27.56 -14.80
C VAL A 86 15.84 28.80 -14.29
N TYR A 87 16.52 28.72 -13.14
CA TYR A 87 17.31 29.80 -12.60
C TYR A 87 18.51 29.29 -11.80
N VAL A 88 19.65 29.95 -12.00
CA VAL A 88 20.89 29.75 -11.24
C VAL A 88 21.42 31.10 -10.83
N PRO A 89 21.60 31.41 -9.53
CA PRO A 89 22.10 32.67 -9.07
C PRO A 89 23.48 33.04 -9.70
N GLY A 90 23.58 34.25 -10.21
CA GLY A 90 24.84 34.74 -10.78
C GLY A 90 25.24 34.18 -12.16
N GLN A 91 24.40 33.34 -12.76
CA GLN A 91 24.69 32.67 -14.04
C GLN A 91 23.62 32.99 -15.09
N LYS A 92 24.06 33.55 -16.23
CA LYS A 92 23.11 33.88 -17.32
C LYS A 92 22.73 32.70 -18.19
N ARG A 93 23.59 31.68 -18.32
CA ARG A 93 23.34 30.50 -19.17
C ARG A 93 23.25 29.25 -18.31
N ILE A 94 22.10 28.61 -18.37
CA ILE A 94 21.84 27.36 -17.66
C ILE A 94 22.10 26.19 -18.62
N PRO A 95 22.95 25.20 -18.26
CA PRO A 95 23.14 24.01 -19.07
C PRO A 95 21.83 23.21 -19.21
N ARG A 96 21.57 22.67 -20.40
CA ARG A 96 20.40 21.81 -20.63
C ARG A 96 20.36 20.55 -19.76
N THR A 97 21.53 20.12 -19.29
CA THR A 97 21.69 18.97 -18.36
C THR A 97 21.37 19.33 -16.92
N ALA A 98 21.16 20.62 -16.59
CA ALA A 98 20.77 21.05 -15.26
C ALA A 98 19.26 20.78 -15.07
N ARG A 99 18.93 19.54 -14.74
CA ARG A 99 17.58 19.11 -14.43
C ARG A 99 17.58 17.94 -13.46
N VAL A 100 16.56 17.85 -12.64
CA VAL A 100 16.22 16.67 -11.85
C VAL A 100 15.20 15.81 -12.61
N ALA A 101 15.13 14.52 -12.31
CA ALA A 101 14.09 13.68 -12.91
C ALA A 101 12.70 14.08 -12.40
N SER A 102 11.71 14.02 -13.28
CA SER A 102 10.30 14.09 -12.95
C SER A 102 9.67 12.71 -13.13
N TYR A 103 8.68 12.40 -12.28
CA TYR A 103 8.00 11.11 -12.26
C TYR A 103 6.52 11.30 -12.62
N PRO A 104 5.92 10.42 -13.43
CA PRO A 104 4.48 10.41 -13.62
C PRO A 104 3.76 10.20 -12.28
N VAL A 105 2.75 11.02 -12.02
CA VAL A 105 1.95 11.00 -10.80
C VAL A 105 0.47 11.02 -11.16
N VAL A 106 -0.33 10.22 -10.47
CA VAL A 106 -1.78 10.19 -10.60
C VAL A 106 -2.39 10.25 -9.20
N GLU A 107 -3.44 11.04 -9.05
CA GLU A 107 -4.30 11.02 -7.88
C GLU A 107 -5.53 10.17 -8.22
N GLN A 108 -5.72 9.07 -7.49
CA GLN A 108 -6.84 8.16 -7.65
C GLN A 108 -7.22 7.54 -6.31
N ASP A 109 -8.53 7.51 -6.00
CA ASP A 109 -9.09 6.86 -4.81
C ASP A 109 -8.43 7.39 -3.49
N ALA A 110 -8.31 8.73 -3.35
CA ALA A 110 -7.67 9.42 -2.22
C ALA A 110 -6.18 9.07 -1.98
N LEU A 111 -5.52 8.48 -2.98
CA LEU A 111 -4.12 8.09 -2.95
C LEU A 111 -3.33 8.82 -4.05
N ILE A 112 -2.06 9.12 -3.75
CA ILE A 112 -1.08 9.63 -4.72
C ILE A 112 -0.25 8.45 -5.20
N TRP A 113 -0.39 8.13 -6.47
CA TRP A 113 0.35 7.09 -7.17
C TRP A 113 1.52 7.68 -7.92
N VAL A 114 2.67 7.05 -7.83
CA VAL A 114 3.88 7.43 -8.58
C VAL A 114 4.38 6.26 -9.41
N TRP A 115 4.74 6.53 -10.65
CA TRP A 115 5.36 5.55 -11.54
C TRP A 115 6.87 5.52 -11.34
N ILE A 116 7.42 4.34 -11.03
CA ILE A 116 8.86 4.16 -10.89
C ILE A 116 9.39 3.29 -12.03
N GLY A 117 9.96 3.94 -13.04
CA GLY A 117 10.46 3.28 -14.23
C GLY A 117 10.62 4.22 -15.42
N ASP A 118 10.54 3.68 -16.66
CA ASP A 118 10.51 4.49 -17.88
C ASP A 118 9.17 5.24 -17.96
N PRO A 119 9.16 6.59 -17.94
CA PRO A 119 7.92 7.37 -18.02
C PRO A 119 7.10 7.12 -19.29
N ALA A 120 7.73 6.64 -20.36
CA ALA A 120 7.03 6.34 -21.62
C ALA A 120 6.12 5.09 -21.51
N LEU A 121 6.31 4.27 -20.47
CA LEU A 121 5.52 3.07 -20.20
C LEU A 121 4.42 3.30 -19.15
N ALA A 122 4.34 4.49 -18.57
CA ALA A 122 3.35 4.82 -17.56
C ALA A 122 1.95 4.87 -18.19
N ASP A 123 1.09 3.95 -17.79
CA ASP A 123 -0.31 3.90 -18.19
C ASP A 123 -1.19 3.97 -16.94
N ALA A 124 -1.92 5.07 -16.80
CA ALA A 124 -2.78 5.31 -15.63
C ALA A 124 -3.97 4.34 -15.55
N ASP A 125 -4.40 3.77 -16.67
CA ASP A 125 -5.50 2.81 -16.70
C ASP A 125 -5.14 1.47 -16.05
N THR A 126 -3.84 1.24 -15.80
CA THR A 126 -3.35 0.04 -15.09
C THR A 126 -3.38 0.17 -13.56
N ILE A 127 -3.68 1.36 -13.02
CA ILE A 127 -3.78 1.56 -11.57
C ILE A 127 -5.02 0.83 -11.04
N PRO A 128 -4.87 -0.13 -10.10
CA PRO A 128 -6.00 -0.83 -9.53
C PRO A 128 -6.88 0.12 -8.69
N ARG A 129 -8.17 -0.21 -8.55
CA ARG A 129 -9.14 0.63 -7.85
C ARG A 129 -9.27 0.25 -6.37
N ALA A 130 -9.15 1.23 -5.49
CA ALA A 130 -9.48 1.15 -4.07
C ALA A 130 -10.81 1.90 -3.80
N ARG A 131 -11.93 1.34 -4.31
CA ARG A 131 -13.19 2.04 -4.58
C ARG A 131 -13.88 2.65 -3.37
N HIS A 132 -13.68 2.13 -2.17
CA HIS A 132 -14.47 2.52 -1.00
C HIS A 132 -13.85 3.66 -0.17
N LEU A 133 -12.64 4.10 -0.51
CA LEU A 133 -11.94 5.15 0.26
C LEU A 133 -12.64 6.50 0.23
N ASP A 134 -13.30 6.86 -0.88
CA ASP A 134 -14.02 8.12 -1.06
C ASP A 134 -15.49 7.90 -1.44
N SER A 135 -16.01 6.67 -1.35
CA SER A 135 -17.36 6.34 -1.82
C SER A 135 -18.41 6.92 -0.88
N PRO A 136 -19.48 7.52 -1.42
CA PRO A 136 -20.62 7.94 -0.61
C PRO A 136 -21.21 6.74 0.16
N GLY A 137 -21.55 6.95 1.44
CA GLY A 137 -22.09 5.90 2.30
C GLY A 137 -21.03 5.01 2.96
N TRP A 138 -19.74 5.31 2.77
CA TRP A 138 -18.64 4.64 3.43
C TRP A 138 -17.87 5.60 4.35
N VAL A 139 -17.34 5.10 5.45
CA VAL A 139 -16.47 5.85 6.37
C VAL A 139 -15.17 5.10 6.53
N THR A 140 -14.05 5.80 6.33
CA THR A 140 -12.70 5.23 6.33
C THR A 140 -11.88 5.73 7.51
N VAL A 141 -11.30 4.81 8.28
CA VAL A 141 -10.18 5.08 9.18
C VAL A 141 -8.88 4.63 8.50
N LYS A 142 -7.80 5.37 8.69
CA LYS A 142 -6.55 5.11 7.97
C LYS A 142 -5.32 5.58 8.74
N GLY A 143 -4.18 5.03 8.40
CA GLY A 143 -2.87 5.41 8.90
C GLY A 143 -1.75 4.92 7.98
N MET A 144 -0.51 5.24 8.32
CA MET A 144 0.67 4.78 7.60
C MET A 144 1.76 4.48 8.62
N GLU A 145 2.30 3.25 8.54
CA GLU A 145 3.38 2.80 9.41
C GLU A 145 4.63 2.47 8.60
N PRO A 146 5.79 3.01 8.95
CA PRO A 146 7.06 2.54 8.41
C PRO A 146 7.45 1.24 9.12
N ILE A 147 7.77 0.20 8.36
CA ILE A 147 8.18 -1.11 8.86
C ILE A 147 9.63 -1.36 8.46
N ASP A 148 10.47 -1.76 9.41
CA ASP A 148 11.86 -2.19 9.18
C ASP A 148 11.90 -3.68 8.79
N ALA A 149 11.23 -4.01 7.67
CA ALA A 149 11.17 -5.34 7.11
C ALA A 149 11.11 -5.31 5.58
N ASP A 150 11.50 -6.43 4.93
CA ASP A 150 11.31 -6.63 3.50
C ASP A 150 9.81 -6.61 3.16
N TYR A 151 9.45 -5.92 2.07
CA TYR A 151 8.05 -5.78 1.67
C TYR A 151 7.37 -7.12 1.35
N GLY A 152 8.14 -8.12 0.93
CA GLY A 152 7.63 -9.47 0.69
C GLY A 152 7.13 -10.14 1.96
N LEU A 153 7.70 -9.81 3.13
CA LEU A 153 7.19 -10.32 4.43
C LEU A 153 5.80 -9.76 4.75
N LEU A 154 5.55 -8.48 4.45
CA LEU A 154 4.23 -7.90 4.62
C LEU A 154 3.21 -8.48 3.62
N VAL A 155 3.63 -8.73 2.37
CA VAL A 155 2.78 -9.40 1.37
C VAL A 155 2.40 -10.81 1.82
N ASP A 156 3.35 -11.58 2.35
CA ASP A 156 3.08 -12.93 2.86
C ASP A 156 2.16 -12.90 4.08
N ASN A 157 2.38 -11.98 5.03
CA ASN A 157 1.55 -11.79 6.21
C ASN A 157 0.09 -11.50 5.82
N LEU A 158 -0.15 -10.58 4.90
CA LEU A 158 -1.50 -10.19 4.49
C LEU A 158 -2.20 -11.26 3.64
N LEU A 159 -1.46 -12.11 2.91
CA LEU A 159 -2.04 -13.21 2.13
C LEU A 159 -2.30 -14.48 2.93
N ASP A 160 -1.84 -14.53 4.19
CA ASP A 160 -2.13 -15.61 5.13
C ASP A 160 -2.76 -15.04 6.42
N LEU A 161 -4.10 -15.00 6.48
CA LEU A 161 -4.83 -14.50 7.64
C LEU A 161 -4.90 -15.50 8.82
N SER A 162 -4.28 -16.68 8.76
CA SER A 162 -4.29 -17.62 9.89
C SER A 162 -3.58 -17.07 11.13
N HIS A 163 -2.64 -16.14 10.93
CA HIS A 163 -1.96 -15.44 12.01
C HIS A 163 -2.92 -14.62 12.89
N GLU A 164 -4.08 -14.18 12.35
CA GLU A 164 -5.09 -13.45 13.13
C GLU A 164 -5.47 -14.21 14.41
N THR A 165 -5.61 -15.54 14.31
CA THR A 165 -5.96 -16.40 15.46
C THR A 165 -4.97 -16.27 16.62
N TYR A 166 -3.69 -16.16 16.32
CA TYR A 166 -2.62 -16.22 17.31
C TYR A 166 -2.04 -14.84 17.63
N LEU A 167 -1.74 -14.05 16.60
CA LEU A 167 -1.13 -12.73 16.76
C LEU A 167 -2.16 -11.69 17.23
N HIS A 168 -3.38 -11.75 16.65
CA HIS A 168 -4.47 -10.82 16.93
C HIS A 168 -5.56 -11.43 17.80
N GLY A 169 -5.26 -12.48 18.52
CA GLY A 169 -6.17 -13.09 19.47
C GLY A 169 -6.69 -12.08 20.50
N GLY A 170 -8.02 -12.06 20.69
CA GLY A 170 -8.68 -11.08 21.56
C GLY A 170 -9.05 -9.75 20.88
N TYR A 171 -8.67 -9.54 19.61
CA TYR A 171 -9.09 -8.40 18.79
C TYR A 171 -9.98 -8.87 17.63
N ILE A 172 -9.37 -9.43 16.58
CA ILE A 172 -10.04 -9.86 15.34
C ILE A 172 -9.94 -11.38 15.11
N GLY A 173 -9.00 -12.05 15.76
CA GLY A 173 -8.71 -13.47 15.55
C GLY A 173 -9.64 -14.38 16.34
N THR A 174 -10.09 -15.48 15.71
CA THR A 174 -10.80 -16.60 16.33
C THR A 174 -10.20 -17.91 15.84
N PRO A 175 -10.46 -19.07 16.53
CA PRO A 175 -9.92 -20.36 16.10
C PRO A 175 -10.28 -20.73 14.67
N GLU A 176 -11.51 -20.39 14.25
CA GLU A 176 -12.03 -20.75 12.93
C GLU A 176 -11.22 -20.12 11.79
N VAL A 177 -10.58 -18.97 12.01
CA VAL A 177 -9.75 -18.32 10.98
C VAL A 177 -8.55 -19.21 10.61
N ALA A 178 -7.88 -19.83 11.58
CA ALA A 178 -6.76 -20.74 11.31
C ALA A 178 -7.22 -22.12 10.81
N GLU A 179 -8.39 -22.58 11.23
CA GLU A 179 -8.87 -23.94 10.95
C GLU A 179 -9.64 -24.07 9.64
N THR A 180 -10.22 -22.97 9.12
CA THR A 180 -11.00 -23.01 7.87
C THR A 180 -10.06 -23.03 6.67
N PRO A 181 -10.19 -23.99 5.76
CA PRO A 181 -9.43 -24.05 4.52
C PRO A 181 -9.62 -22.80 3.66
N ILE A 182 -8.57 -22.42 2.93
CA ILE A 182 -8.60 -21.35 1.94
C ILE A 182 -8.81 -21.89 0.53
N ASN A 183 -9.38 -21.05 -0.34
CA ASN A 183 -9.32 -21.21 -1.79
C ASN A 183 -8.39 -20.15 -2.39
N THR A 184 -7.49 -20.55 -3.28
CA THR A 184 -6.54 -19.64 -3.93
C THR A 184 -6.72 -19.68 -5.44
N GLU A 185 -6.91 -18.52 -6.04
CA GLU A 185 -6.99 -18.33 -7.50
C GLU A 185 -5.91 -17.34 -7.94
N VAL A 186 -5.28 -17.61 -9.09
CA VAL A 186 -4.17 -16.78 -9.57
C VAL A 186 -4.41 -16.42 -11.03
N ASP A 187 -4.40 -15.12 -11.30
CA ASP A 187 -4.29 -14.59 -12.66
C ASP A 187 -2.86 -14.09 -12.89
N GLU A 188 -2.02 -14.99 -13.39
CA GLU A 188 -0.61 -14.67 -13.67
C GLU A 188 -0.47 -13.54 -14.69
N GLY A 189 -1.38 -13.41 -15.65
CA GLY A 189 -1.35 -12.40 -16.71
C GLY A 189 -1.64 -11.00 -16.16
N ALA A 190 -2.66 -10.89 -15.32
CA ALA A 190 -3.05 -9.65 -14.68
C ALA A 190 -2.21 -9.32 -13.43
N GLY A 191 -1.43 -10.27 -12.92
CA GLY A 191 -0.67 -10.10 -11.67
C GLY A 191 -1.56 -10.08 -10.43
N ILE A 192 -2.67 -10.83 -10.45
CA ILE A 192 -3.66 -10.83 -9.37
C ILE A 192 -3.67 -12.18 -8.65
N VAL A 193 -3.67 -12.13 -7.32
CA VAL A 193 -3.85 -13.31 -6.45
C VAL A 193 -5.10 -13.10 -5.62
N ARG A 194 -6.02 -14.08 -5.65
CA ARG A 194 -7.22 -14.10 -4.81
C ARG A 194 -7.11 -15.22 -3.80
N VAL A 195 -7.43 -14.89 -2.54
CA VAL A 195 -7.50 -15.88 -1.46
C VAL A 195 -8.82 -15.68 -0.73
N SER A 196 -9.64 -16.70 -0.66
CA SER A 196 -10.93 -16.64 0.04
C SER A 196 -11.03 -17.65 1.18
N ARG A 197 -11.71 -17.22 2.24
CA ARG A 197 -12.06 -18.04 3.40
C ARG A 197 -13.45 -17.67 3.86
N HIS A 198 -14.36 -18.66 3.87
CA HIS A 198 -15.73 -18.48 4.31
C HIS A 198 -15.99 -19.38 5.52
N MET A 199 -16.35 -18.77 6.63
CA MET A 199 -16.68 -19.43 7.91
C MET A 199 -18.18 -19.29 8.15
N ASP A 200 -18.92 -20.39 8.03
CA ASP A 200 -20.38 -20.39 8.17
C ASP A 200 -20.84 -20.24 9.62
N ASP A 201 -20.00 -20.64 10.57
CA ASP A 201 -20.28 -20.60 12.00
C ASP A 201 -18.95 -20.35 12.76
N ALA A 202 -18.68 -19.10 13.10
CA ALA A 202 -17.48 -18.66 13.81
C ALA A 202 -17.82 -17.89 15.10
N GLU A 203 -16.90 -17.85 16.03
CA GLU A 203 -16.99 -16.93 17.17
C GLU A 203 -16.99 -15.47 16.66
N CYS A 204 -17.77 -14.62 17.33
CA CYS A 204 -17.72 -13.18 17.05
C CYS A 204 -16.61 -12.54 17.87
N PRO A 205 -15.50 -12.10 17.25
CA PRO A 205 -14.42 -11.50 18.01
C PRO A 205 -14.84 -10.14 18.60
N PRO A 206 -14.20 -9.68 19.68
CA PRO A 206 -14.58 -8.45 20.38
C PRO A 206 -14.66 -7.21 19.48
N PHE A 207 -13.81 -7.15 18.46
CA PHE A 207 -13.82 -6.09 17.46
C PHE A 207 -15.18 -5.96 16.78
N TYR A 208 -15.72 -7.06 16.25
CA TYR A 208 -17.00 -7.05 15.57
C TYR A 208 -18.18 -6.99 16.54
N ALA A 209 -18.15 -7.73 17.65
CA ALA A 209 -19.22 -7.70 18.64
C ALA A 209 -19.48 -6.26 19.14
N ARG A 210 -18.41 -5.53 19.45
CA ARG A 210 -18.52 -4.16 19.95
C ARG A 210 -18.94 -3.16 18.87
N SER A 211 -18.43 -3.30 17.66
CA SER A 211 -18.66 -2.31 16.59
C SER A 211 -19.99 -2.49 15.86
N THR A 212 -20.52 -3.73 15.78
CA THR A 212 -21.76 -4.04 15.08
C THR A 212 -22.95 -4.33 16.02
N GLY A 213 -22.66 -4.62 17.29
CA GLY A 213 -23.69 -5.04 18.26
C GLY A 213 -24.18 -6.47 18.07
N ILE A 214 -23.56 -7.28 17.20
CA ILE A 214 -23.92 -8.69 17.03
C ILE A 214 -23.61 -9.46 18.32
N GLU A 215 -24.62 -10.15 18.84
CA GLU A 215 -24.49 -11.08 19.96
C GLU A 215 -24.45 -12.52 19.44
N GLY A 216 -23.50 -13.33 19.94
CA GLY A 216 -23.38 -14.75 19.61
C GLY A 216 -22.42 -15.01 18.45
N ARG A 217 -22.71 -16.08 17.68
CA ARG A 217 -21.84 -16.54 16.58
C ARG A 217 -22.18 -15.86 15.27
N ILE A 218 -21.23 -15.83 14.37
CA ILE A 218 -21.32 -15.12 13.08
C ILE A 218 -21.02 -16.05 11.89
N THR A 219 -21.60 -15.72 10.74
CA THR A 219 -21.05 -16.08 9.44
C THR A 219 -20.04 -15.01 9.05
N ARG A 220 -18.79 -15.38 8.73
CA ARG A 220 -17.69 -14.47 8.39
C ARG A 220 -17.02 -14.88 7.09
N TRP A 221 -16.94 -13.95 6.15
CA TRP A 221 -16.23 -14.12 4.89
C TRP A 221 -15.01 -13.20 4.85
N GLN A 222 -13.95 -13.71 4.27
CA GLN A 222 -12.69 -13.00 4.03
C GLN A 222 -12.27 -13.28 2.60
N ASP A 223 -12.46 -12.29 1.72
CA ASP A 223 -12.14 -12.39 0.30
C ASP A 223 -11.03 -11.38 -0.03
N ILE A 224 -9.83 -11.90 -0.24
CA ILE A 224 -8.63 -11.11 -0.54
C ILE A 224 -8.46 -11.02 -2.04
N GLU A 225 -8.08 -9.83 -2.52
CA GLU A 225 -7.55 -9.62 -3.85
C GLU A 225 -6.25 -8.81 -3.76
N TYR A 226 -5.13 -9.42 -4.10
CA TYR A 226 -3.83 -8.75 -4.16
C TYR A 226 -3.48 -8.43 -5.60
N HIS A 227 -3.29 -7.14 -5.90
CA HIS A 227 -2.80 -6.63 -7.17
C HIS A 227 -1.31 -6.31 -7.05
N ALA A 228 -0.47 -7.15 -7.65
CA ALA A 228 0.97 -6.91 -7.66
C ALA A 228 1.30 -5.61 -8.44
N PRO A 229 2.26 -4.78 -7.97
CA PRO A 229 3.16 -5.14 -6.90
C PRO A 229 2.72 -4.71 -5.50
N CYS A 230 1.66 -3.89 -5.32
CA CYS A 230 1.55 -3.17 -4.06
C CYS A 230 0.13 -2.98 -3.47
N LEU A 231 -0.94 -3.33 -4.17
CA LEU A 231 -2.28 -3.09 -3.61
C LEU A 231 -2.93 -4.40 -3.15
N TYR A 232 -3.32 -4.42 -1.88
CA TYR A 232 -4.07 -5.50 -1.26
C TYR A 232 -5.45 -4.99 -0.85
N LEU A 233 -6.46 -5.76 -1.17
CA LEU A 233 -7.85 -5.53 -0.83
C LEU A 233 -8.39 -6.76 -0.09
N LEU A 234 -9.01 -6.57 1.07
CA LEU A 234 -9.74 -7.59 1.78
C LEU A 234 -11.18 -7.14 1.94
N HIS A 235 -12.09 -7.79 1.24
CA HIS A 235 -13.51 -7.64 1.47
C HIS A 235 -13.94 -8.58 2.61
N SER A 236 -14.27 -8.01 3.77
CA SER A 236 -14.75 -8.74 4.93
C SER A 236 -16.26 -8.53 5.09
N ARG A 237 -17.00 -9.62 5.10
CA ARG A 237 -18.42 -9.64 5.42
C ARG A 237 -18.65 -10.40 6.71
N ILE A 238 -19.43 -9.82 7.62
CA ILE A 238 -19.95 -10.51 8.80
C ILE A 238 -21.45 -10.34 8.93
N ALA A 239 -22.13 -11.35 9.46
CA ALA A 239 -23.55 -11.33 9.77
C ALA A 239 -23.84 -12.30 10.92
N PRO A 240 -24.99 -12.23 11.59
CA PRO A 240 -25.41 -13.30 12.50
C PRO A 240 -25.37 -14.66 11.81
N VAL A 241 -24.99 -15.71 12.53
CA VAL A 241 -24.80 -17.05 11.97
C VAL A 241 -26.00 -17.48 11.11
N GLY A 242 -25.75 -17.98 9.92
CA GLY A 242 -26.75 -18.44 8.97
C GLY A 242 -27.47 -17.34 8.17
N VAL A 243 -27.16 -16.07 8.40
CA VAL A 243 -27.67 -14.96 7.60
C VAL A 243 -26.80 -14.80 6.35
N LEU A 244 -27.41 -14.97 5.18
CA LEU A 244 -26.77 -14.87 3.87
C LEU A 244 -27.33 -13.66 3.09
N PRO A 245 -26.62 -13.15 2.07
CA PRO A 245 -27.17 -12.18 1.13
C PRO A 245 -28.47 -12.68 0.47
N GLU A 246 -29.33 -11.75 0.10
CA GLU A 246 -30.56 -12.02 -0.64
C GLU A 246 -30.23 -12.53 -2.06
N ALA A 247 -31.23 -13.19 -2.68
CA ALA A 247 -31.05 -13.77 -4.01
C ALA A 247 -30.74 -12.73 -5.13
N ASP A 248 -31.08 -11.47 -4.89
CA ASP A 248 -30.78 -10.34 -5.80
C ASP A 248 -29.41 -9.71 -5.55
N GLY A 249 -28.64 -10.24 -4.58
CA GLY A 249 -27.33 -9.76 -4.20
C GLY A 249 -27.33 -8.64 -3.15
N SER A 250 -28.50 -8.16 -2.71
CA SER A 250 -28.58 -7.23 -1.58
C SER A 250 -28.24 -7.93 -0.26
N ASP A 251 -27.68 -7.20 0.69
CA ASP A 251 -27.27 -7.75 1.99
C ASP A 251 -27.62 -6.81 3.16
N PRO A 252 -28.90 -6.59 3.42
CA PRO A 252 -29.34 -5.62 4.41
C PRO A 252 -29.00 -6.00 5.86
N ASN A 253 -28.61 -7.25 6.10
CA ASN A 253 -28.25 -7.78 7.41
C ASN A 253 -26.74 -8.13 7.51
N GLY A 254 -25.98 -7.86 6.48
CA GLY A 254 -24.52 -7.97 6.46
C GLY A 254 -23.86 -6.67 6.88
N PHE A 255 -22.69 -6.79 7.45
CA PHE A 255 -21.80 -5.68 7.78
C PHE A 255 -20.55 -5.83 6.92
N HIS A 256 -20.34 -4.91 6.01
CA HIS A 256 -19.22 -4.95 5.06
C HIS A 256 -18.10 -4.03 5.52
N THR A 257 -16.90 -4.57 5.47
CA THR A 257 -15.68 -3.82 5.75
C THR A 257 -14.69 -4.10 4.62
N GLU A 258 -14.21 -3.04 3.99
CA GLU A 258 -13.12 -3.10 3.01
C GLU A 258 -11.82 -2.69 3.69
N ILE A 259 -10.88 -3.61 3.77
CA ILE A 259 -9.55 -3.35 4.30
C ILE A 259 -8.58 -3.25 3.10
N THR A 260 -7.97 -2.10 2.95
CA THR A 260 -7.03 -1.81 1.87
C THR A 260 -5.65 -1.58 2.44
N TYR A 261 -4.64 -2.27 1.91
CA TYR A 261 -3.24 -1.96 2.18
C TYR A 261 -2.52 -1.58 0.90
N ALA A 262 -1.81 -0.45 0.95
CA ALA A 262 -0.83 -0.13 -0.10
C ALA A 262 0.58 -0.37 0.46
N ILE A 263 1.21 -1.40 -0.08
CA ILE A 263 2.49 -1.94 0.38
C ILE A 263 3.60 -1.33 -0.48
N THR A 264 4.25 -0.27 -0.01
CA THR A 264 5.24 0.44 -0.82
C THR A 264 6.65 0.25 -0.28
N PRO A 265 7.52 -0.48 -1.00
CA PRO A 265 8.93 -0.58 -0.63
C PRO A 265 9.56 0.81 -0.58
N SER A 266 10.13 1.21 0.55
CA SER A 266 10.88 2.47 0.62
C SER A 266 12.34 2.26 0.26
N ALA A 267 12.99 1.28 0.87
CA ALA A 267 14.37 0.89 0.59
C ALA A 267 14.54 -0.61 0.90
N ASP A 268 15.75 -1.14 0.70
CA ASP A 268 16.08 -2.51 1.09
C ASP A 268 15.76 -2.74 2.57
N GLY A 269 14.95 -3.76 2.87
CA GLY A 269 14.48 -4.09 4.21
C GLY A 269 13.61 -3.02 4.87
N LYS A 270 12.94 -2.18 4.09
CA LYS A 270 12.03 -1.14 4.60
C LYS A 270 10.81 -0.99 3.70
N VAL A 271 9.63 -0.93 4.32
CA VAL A 271 8.36 -0.76 3.62
C VAL A 271 7.47 0.27 4.32
N TYR A 272 6.68 1.01 3.56
CA TYR A 272 5.54 1.77 4.08
C TYR A 272 4.30 0.90 3.96
N ASP A 273 3.59 0.79 5.06
CA ASP A 273 2.27 0.18 5.14
C ASP A 273 1.22 1.26 5.25
N PHE A 274 0.57 1.59 4.12
CA PHE A 274 -0.59 2.47 4.11
C PHE A 274 -1.82 1.61 4.34
N TRP A 275 -2.42 1.68 5.52
CA TRP A 275 -3.59 0.90 5.88
C TRP A 275 -4.86 1.73 5.94
N MET A 276 -5.95 1.19 5.41
CA MET A 276 -7.25 1.83 5.32
C MET A 276 -8.33 0.80 5.62
N VAL A 277 -9.29 1.18 6.47
CA VAL A 277 -10.44 0.34 6.80
C VAL A 277 -11.70 1.14 6.59
N SER A 278 -12.46 0.77 5.57
CA SER A 278 -13.70 1.40 5.17
C SER A 278 -14.90 0.51 5.55
N ARG A 279 -15.98 1.12 6.01
CA ARG A 279 -17.22 0.41 6.36
C ARG A 279 -18.44 1.14 5.83
N ASP A 280 -19.53 0.39 5.54
CA ASP A 280 -20.81 0.90 5.03
C ASP A 280 -21.92 0.97 6.10
N TRP A 281 -21.60 0.72 7.35
CA TRP A 281 -22.52 0.66 8.48
C TRP A 281 -22.05 1.58 9.61
N ALA A 282 -22.99 2.03 10.49
CA ALA A 282 -22.73 2.99 11.58
C ALA A 282 -21.86 4.20 11.10
N THR A 283 -22.15 4.71 9.91
CA THR A 283 -21.31 5.71 9.23
C THR A 283 -21.36 7.08 9.91
N ASP A 284 -22.45 7.36 10.64
CA ASP A 284 -22.63 8.60 11.41
C ASP A 284 -22.28 8.45 12.91
N ASP A 285 -21.67 7.31 13.30
CA ASP A 285 -21.30 7.01 14.67
C ASP A 285 -19.80 7.27 14.92
N ASP A 286 -19.52 8.40 15.58
CA ASP A 286 -18.15 8.82 15.92
C ASP A 286 -17.50 7.88 16.95
N GLU A 287 -18.27 7.31 17.89
CA GLU A 287 -17.71 6.39 18.90
C GLU A 287 -17.25 5.08 18.25
N VAL A 288 -18.03 4.55 17.31
CA VAL A 288 -17.62 3.39 16.48
C VAL A 288 -16.40 3.75 15.64
N THR A 289 -16.36 4.94 15.04
CA THR A 289 -15.22 5.39 14.23
C THR A 289 -13.93 5.44 15.05
N GLU A 290 -13.94 6.05 16.22
CA GLU A 290 -12.75 6.13 17.08
C GLU A 290 -12.36 4.79 17.68
N PHE A 291 -13.33 3.94 18.01
CA PHE A 291 -13.06 2.57 18.42
C PHE A 291 -12.34 1.77 17.33
N LEU A 292 -12.84 1.83 16.08
CA LEU A 292 -12.22 1.14 14.94
C LEU A 292 -10.82 1.69 14.63
N ARG A 293 -10.64 3.00 14.69
CA ARG A 293 -9.32 3.64 14.52
C ARG A 293 -8.30 3.10 15.51
N GLY A 294 -8.63 3.09 16.80
CA GLY A 294 -7.73 2.61 17.85
C GLY A 294 -7.43 1.11 17.76
N ASN A 295 -8.45 0.30 17.48
CA ASN A 295 -8.27 -1.16 17.35
C ASN A 295 -7.47 -1.54 16.10
N ASN A 296 -7.78 -0.96 14.94
CA ASN A 296 -7.02 -1.23 13.72
C ASN A 296 -5.56 -0.82 13.88
N HIS A 297 -5.28 0.35 14.45
CA HIS A 297 -3.90 0.75 14.74
C HIS A 297 -3.21 -0.27 15.66
N THR A 298 -3.90 -0.79 16.68
CA THR A 298 -3.32 -1.82 17.57
C THR A 298 -3.00 -3.11 16.82
N VAL A 299 -3.90 -3.58 15.95
CA VAL A 299 -3.69 -4.77 15.12
C VAL A 299 -2.51 -4.57 14.18
N VAL A 300 -2.46 -3.44 13.46
CA VAL A 300 -1.34 -3.09 12.57
C VAL A 300 -0.01 -3.05 13.34
N MET A 301 0.02 -2.47 14.54
CA MET A 301 1.25 -2.43 15.34
C MET A 301 1.72 -3.82 15.81
N GLN A 302 0.81 -4.79 16.01
CA GLN A 302 1.19 -6.17 16.26
C GLN A 302 1.88 -6.79 15.03
N ASP A 303 1.39 -6.52 13.82
CA ASP A 303 2.05 -6.95 12.58
C ASP A 303 3.41 -6.27 12.40
N VAL A 304 3.51 -4.97 12.63
CA VAL A 304 4.80 -4.22 12.61
C VAL A 304 5.83 -4.87 13.51
N ASP A 305 5.45 -5.19 14.76
CA ASP A 305 6.36 -5.81 15.72
C ASP A 305 6.79 -7.23 15.27
N ALA A 306 5.85 -8.03 14.76
CA ALA A 306 6.11 -9.37 14.25
C ALA A 306 7.03 -9.33 13.02
N LEU A 307 6.75 -8.48 12.05
CA LEU A 307 7.53 -8.34 10.83
C LEU A 307 8.95 -7.83 11.10
N ASN A 308 9.10 -6.85 12.00
CA ASN A 308 10.41 -6.37 12.45
C ASN A 308 11.22 -7.49 13.14
N LEU A 309 10.54 -8.37 13.89
CA LEU A 309 11.18 -9.53 14.54
C LEU A 309 11.62 -10.57 13.50
N LEU A 310 10.75 -10.90 12.54
CA LEU A 310 11.06 -11.81 11.44
C LEU A 310 12.25 -11.31 10.63
N GLN A 311 12.27 -10.04 10.25
CA GLN A 311 13.38 -9.44 9.50
C GLN A 311 14.72 -9.55 10.24
N ARG A 312 14.73 -9.30 11.55
CA ARG A 312 15.94 -9.47 12.37
C ARG A 312 16.42 -10.91 12.41
N THR A 313 15.49 -11.86 12.50
CA THR A 313 15.79 -13.30 12.52
C THR A 313 16.39 -13.73 11.18
N LEU A 314 15.76 -13.39 10.07
CA LEU A 314 16.25 -13.66 8.72
C LEU A 314 17.64 -13.06 8.46
N GLY A 315 17.88 -11.83 8.90
CA GLY A 315 19.18 -11.17 8.77
C GLY A 315 20.31 -11.82 9.57
N SER A 316 19.99 -12.66 10.58
CA SER A 316 20.93 -13.40 11.39
C SER A 316 21.17 -14.85 10.93
N GLU A 317 20.40 -15.33 9.98
CA GLU A 317 20.45 -16.71 9.53
C GLU A 317 21.63 -17.00 8.61
N ARG A 318 22.09 -18.27 8.65
CA ARG A 318 23.12 -18.74 7.73
C ARG A 318 22.52 -19.05 6.35
N SER A 319 23.29 -18.82 5.30
CA SER A 319 22.88 -19.18 3.94
C SER A 319 22.47 -20.66 3.85
N GLY A 320 21.29 -20.94 3.28
CA GLY A 320 20.80 -22.30 3.05
C GLY A 320 19.64 -22.73 3.93
N TYR A 321 19.15 -21.90 4.84
CA TYR A 321 17.88 -22.15 5.50
C TYR A 321 16.73 -22.12 4.47
N GLN A 322 15.83 -23.09 4.57
CA GLN A 322 14.61 -23.13 3.76
C GLN A 322 13.39 -23.14 4.66
N GLU A 323 12.50 -22.19 4.43
CA GLU A 323 11.21 -22.15 5.09
C GLU A 323 10.37 -23.37 4.68
N LEU A 324 9.64 -23.92 5.64
CA LEU A 324 8.64 -24.94 5.37
C LEU A 324 7.35 -24.28 4.90
N SER A 325 6.96 -24.49 3.66
CA SER A 325 5.66 -24.02 3.16
C SER A 325 4.58 -25.08 3.37
N ILE A 326 3.40 -24.63 3.73
CA ILE A 326 2.20 -25.43 3.96
C ILE A 326 1.04 -24.95 3.06
N ASN A 327 -0.10 -25.62 3.11
CA ASN A 327 -1.21 -25.32 2.17
C ASN A 327 -1.74 -23.88 2.26
N ILE A 328 -1.62 -23.26 3.42
CA ILE A 328 -2.10 -21.89 3.63
C ILE A 328 -1.20 -20.83 2.97
N ASP A 329 0.05 -21.17 2.63
CA ASP A 329 1.02 -20.25 2.00
C ASP A 329 0.80 -20.08 0.49
N THR A 330 -0.21 -20.75 -0.10
CA THR A 330 -0.40 -20.78 -1.56
C THR A 330 -0.55 -19.38 -2.17
N GLY A 331 -1.23 -18.47 -1.48
CA GLY A 331 -1.38 -17.07 -1.89
C GLY A 331 -0.05 -16.32 -1.90
N GLY A 332 0.68 -16.35 -0.79
CA GLY A 332 2.00 -15.72 -0.65
C GLY A 332 3.02 -16.26 -1.66
N LEU A 333 3.06 -17.59 -1.85
CA LEU A 333 3.95 -18.22 -2.85
C LEU A 333 3.60 -17.80 -4.30
N ALA A 334 2.31 -17.60 -4.61
CA ALA A 334 1.89 -17.09 -5.91
C ALA A 334 2.33 -15.63 -6.09
N ALA A 335 2.10 -14.79 -5.08
CA ALA A 335 2.53 -13.40 -5.10
C ALA A 335 4.06 -13.26 -5.25
N ARG A 336 4.85 -14.05 -4.53
CA ARG A 336 6.32 -14.09 -4.67
C ARG A 336 6.77 -14.41 -6.12
N ARG A 337 6.10 -15.34 -6.80
CA ARG A 337 6.40 -15.66 -8.21
C ARG A 337 6.07 -14.50 -9.15
N ILE A 338 4.92 -13.88 -8.97
CA ILE A 338 4.51 -12.71 -9.76
C ILE A 338 5.49 -11.56 -9.54
N LEU A 339 5.84 -11.24 -8.30
CA LEU A 339 6.80 -10.19 -7.98
C LEU A 339 8.18 -10.45 -8.59
N ALA A 340 8.69 -11.69 -8.51
CA ALA A 340 9.96 -12.06 -9.14
C ALA A 340 9.93 -11.84 -10.66
N ARG A 341 8.84 -12.23 -11.34
CA ARG A 341 8.64 -11.97 -12.77
C ARG A 341 8.63 -10.47 -13.08
N LEU A 342 7.91 -9.66 -12.32
CA LEU A 342 7.85 -8.21 -12.52
C LEU A 342 9.22 -7.54 -12.33
N VAL A 343 10.03 -8.03 -11.39
CA VAL A 343 11.42 -7.60 -11.23
C VAL A 343 12.24 -7.90 -12.48
N GLU A 344 12.20 -9.14 -12.97
CA GLU A 344 12.93 -9.55 -14.19
C GLU A 344 12.46 -8.75 -15.43
N GLU A 345 11.17 -8.47 -15.55
CA GLU A 345 10.61 -7.65 -16.63
C GLU A 345 11.06 -6.20 -16.55
N GLY A 346 11.09 -5.62 -15.35
CA GLY A 346 11.53 -4.24 -15.11
C GLY A 346 13.02 -4.00 -15.33
N GLU A 347 13.85 -5.03 -15.30
CA GLU A 347 15.30 -4.95 -15.57
C GLU A 347 15.65 -5.02 -17.07
N LYS A 348 14.72 -5.48 -17.91
CA LYS A 348 14.97 -5.59 -19.35
C LYS A 348 15.13 -4.20 -19.98
N PRO A 349 16.18 -3.97 -20.81
CA PRO A 349 16.29 -2.72 -21.56
C PRO A 349 15.06 -2.55 -22.45
N VAL A 350 14.44 -1.37 -22.41
CA VAL A 350 13.38 -1.03 -23.34
C VAL A 350 13.98 -1.09 -24.76
N GLU A 351 13.55 -2.03 -25.59
CA GLU A 351 13.93 -2.03 -27.00
C GLU A 351 13.43 -0.72 -27.64
N LYS A 352 14.36 0.18 -27.93
CA LYS A 352 14.04 1.36 -28.70
C LYS A 352 13.62 0.89 -30.09
N VAL A 353 12.32 0.88 -30.33
CA VAL A 353 11.80 0.78 -31.70
C VAL A 353 12.32 2.01 -32.45
N LEU A 354 13.31 1.77 -33.33
CA LEU A 354 13.93 2.77 -34.21
C LEU A 354 12.92 3.32 -35.23
#